data_2b5608d9f0af25a7a63f97e085b33d06
#
_entry.id   2b5608d9f0af25a7a63f97e085b33d06
#
_cell.length_a   1.000
_cell.length_b   1.000
_cell.length_c   1.000
_cell.angle_alpha   90.00
_cell.angle_beta   90.00
_cell.angle_gamma   90.00
#
_symmetry.space_group_name_H-M   'P 1'
#
loop_
_entity.id
_entity.type
_entity.pdbx_description
1 polymer ?
#
loop_
_entity_poly.entity_id
_entity_poly.type
_entity_poly.pdbx_seq_one_letter_code
_entity_poly.pdbx_strand_id
1 'polypeptide(L)'
;MQVYRLARRTYAAQLNGQGAALFGGRWNSVGQPVVYTAQHRSLAVLEYRVNNPLPVPDLMMVTIELPSESQSRITVADLPAAWRQYSFENPCAALGDQWLKNQETLLLEVPSAVVAQEHNVLINPLHPLMNQVKVTDVLPFMIDQRMYSGEGEAE
;
A
#
# COMPACT_ATOMS: atom_id res chain seq x y z
N MET A 1 4.54 10.96 -11.46
CA MET A 1 3.98 11.07 -10.07
C MET A 1 4.89 10.31 -9.13
N GLN A 2 5.16 10.85 -7.96
CA GLN A 2 5.92 10.15 -6.93
C GLN A 2 5.00 9.55 -5.87
N VAL A 3 5.31 8.33 -5.48
CA VAL A 3 4.63 7.63 -4.38
C VAL A 3 5.66 7.01 -3.43
N TYR A 4 5.20 6.57 -2.28
CA TYR A 4 6.07 6.18 -1.17
C TYR A 4 5.61 4.87 -0.54
N ARG A 5 6.58 4.08 -0.05
CA ARG A 5 6.31 2.93 0.79
C ARG A 5 7.40 2.76 1.84
N LEU A 6 7.04 2.20 2.99
CA LEU A 6 7.98 1.65 3.94
C LEU A 6 8.16 0.16 3.69
N ALA A 7 9.39 -0.29 3.69
CA ALA A 7 9.73 -1.71 3.58
C ALA A 7 11.03 -2.00 4.33
N ARG A 8 11.22 -3.25 4.75
CA ARG A 8 12.52 -3.67 5.26
C ARG A 8 13.59 -3.55 4.18
N ARG A 9 14.82 -3.26 4.57
CA ARG A 9 15.97 -3.09 3.66
C ARG A 9 16.06 -4.21 2.63
N THR A 10 15.88 -5.46 3.06
CA THR A 10 15.96 -6.65 2.19
C THR A 10 14.96 -6.62 1.02
N TYR A 11 13.81 -5.99 1.21
CA TYR A 11 12.70 -5.97 0.23
C TYR A 11 12.45 -4.58 -0.36
N ALA A 12 13.23 -3.58 0.04
CA ALA A 12 12.95 -2.18 -0.27
C ALA A 12 12.86 -1.91 -1.79
N ALA A 13 13.80 -2.47 -2.57
CA ALA A 13 13.84 -2.28 -4.01
C ALA A 13 12.98 -3.27 -4.81
N GLN A 14 12.34 -4.24 -4.15
CA GLN A 14 11.53 -5.25 -4.82
C GLN A 14 10.10 -4.75 -5.04
N LEU A 15 9.70 -4.68 -6.30
CA LEU A 15 8.36 -4.25 -6.73
C LEU A 15 7.57 -5.39 -7.39
N ASN A 16 7.74 -6.63 -6.91
CA ASN A 16 7.10 -7.83 -7.46
C ASN A 16 5.76 -8.18 -6.79
N GLY A 17 5.37 -7.48 -5.73
CA GLY A 17 4.10 -7.72 -5.03
C GLY A 17 4.00 -9.04 -4.27
N GLN A 18 5.10 -9.77 -4.07
CA GLN A 18 5.08 -11.11 -3.48
C GLN A 18 4.63 -11.12 -2.01
N GLY A 19 4.98 -10.09 -1.23
CA GLY A 19 4.50 -9.97 0.15
C GLY A 19 2.98 -9.90 0.23
N ALA A 20 2.37 -9.09 -0.62
CA ALA A 20 0.91 -9.00 -0.70
C ALA A 20 0.27 -10.29 -1.23
N ALA A 21 0.91 -10.98 -2.16
CA ALA A 21 0.43 -12.27 -2.68
C ALA A 21 0.43 -13.36 -1.59
N LEU A 22 1.41 -13.35 -0.68
CA LEU A 22 1.51 -14.34 0.40
C LEU A 22 0.41 -14.16 1.47
N PHE A 23 0.10 -12.93 1.84
CA PHE A 23 -0.75 -12.65 3.01
C PHE A 23 -2.12 -12.09 2.66
N GLY A 24 -2.31 -11.63 1.43
CA GLY A 24 -3.46 -10.81 1.08
C GLY A 24 -3.41 -9.43 1.73
N GLY A 25 -4.34 -8.57 1.36
CA GLY A 25 -4.49 -7.23 1.92
C GLY A 25 -5.88 -6.69 1.66
N ARG A 26 -6.10 -5.42 1.96
CA ARG A 26 -7.43 -4.82 1.74
C ARG A 26 -7.89 -4.91 0.29
N TRP A 27 -6.97 -4.77 -0.66
CA TRP A 27 -7.27 -4.67 -2.09
C TRP A 27 -6.79 -5.88 -2.90
N ASN A 28 -6.36 -6.96 -2.26
CA ASN A 28 -5.99 -8.20 -2.95
C ASN A 28 -6.25 -9.43 -2.11
N SER A 29 -6.64 -10.50 -2.75
CA SER A 29 -6.71 -11.84 -2.15
C SER A 29 -5.33 -12.51 -2.16
N VAL A 30 -5.14 -13.49 -1.30
CA VAL A 30 -3.95 -14.38 -1.31
C VAL A 30 -3.75 -14.95 -2.72
N GLY A 31 -2.52 -14.92 -3.20
CA GLY A 31 -2.13 -15.35 -4.54
C GLY A 31 -2.11 -14.25 -5.59
N GLN A 32 -2.65 -13.07 -5.30
CA GLN A 32 -2.68 -11.92 -6.21
C GLN A 32 -1.56 -10.93 -5.85
N PRO A 33 -0.52 -10.76 -6.68
CA PRO A 33 0.57 -9.84 -6.40
C PRO A 33 0.14 -8.39 -6.67
N VAL A 34 0.41 -7.51 -5.73
CA VAL A 34 0.19 -6.07 -5.85
C VAL A 34 1.22 -5.31 -5.01
N VAL A 35 1.66 -4.15 -5.49
CA VAL A 35 2.55 -3.28 -4.72
C VAL A 35 1.73 -2.14 -4.11
N TYR A 36 1.69 -2.08 -2.79
CA TYR A 36 1.02 -1.01 -2.04
C TYR A 36 1.95 0.18 -1.86
N THR A 37 1.48 1.36 -2.23
CA THR A 37 2.15 2.63 -2.01
C THR A 37 1.17 3.69 -1.53
N ALA A 38 1.68 4.81 -1.02
CA ALA A 38 0.89 5.95 -0.58
C ALA A 38 1.32 7.23 -1.31
N GLN A 39 0.41 8.18 -1.46
CA GLN A 39 0.70 9.47 -2.09
C GLN A 39 1.62 10.36 -1.25
N HIS A 40 1.69 10.13 0.07
CA HIS A 40 2.50 10.90 1.00
C HIS A 40 3.36 9.99 1.87
N ARG A 41 4.55 10.47 2.26
CA ARG A 41 5.41 9.73 3.20
C ARG A 41 4.72 9.52 4.54
N SER A 42 4.01 10.52 5.03
CA SER A 42 3.23 10.41 6.28
C SER A 42 2.16 9.34 6.21
N LEU A 43 1.43 9.25 5.11
CA LEU A 43 0.44 8.20 4.90
C LEU A 43 1.11 6.81 4.81
N ALA A 44 2.24 6.69 4.12
CA ALA A 44 3.00 5.44 4.09
C ALA A 44 3.42 4.98 5.50
N VAL A 45 3.80 5.91 6.37
CA VAL A 45 4.13 5.62 7.79
C VAL A 45 2.90 5.14 8.54
N LEU A 46 1.76 5.83 8.41
CA LEU A 46 0.52 5.45 9.10
C LEU A 46 0.01 4.08 8.64
N GLU A 47 -0.01 3.83 7.35
CA GLU A 47 -0.40 2.54 6.77
C GLU A 47 0.52 1.40 7.27
N TYR A 48 1.82 1.65 7.29
CA TYR A 48 2.77 0.68 7.81
C TYR A 48 2.54 0.41 9.30
N ARG A 49 2.34 1.47 10.10
CA ARG A 49 2.20 1.37 11.55
C ARG A 49 0.94 0.59 11.97
N VAL A 50 -0.19 0.80 11.32
CA VAL A 50 -1.42 0.07 11.66
C VAL A 50 -1.33 -1.42 11.34
N ASN A 51 -0.54 -1.79 10.34
CA ASN A 51 -0.31 -3.19 9.97
C ASN A 51 0.86 -3.84 10.72
N ASN A 52 1.69 -3.07 11.41
CA ASN A 52 2.86 -3.54 12.15
C ASN A 52 2.85 -2.94 13.56
N PRO A 53 2.15 -3.57 14.52
CA PRO A 53 1.96 -3.02 15.85
C PRO A 53 3.25 -2.93 16.68
N LEU A 54 4.26 -3.74 16.34
CA LEU A 54 5.57 -3.74 17.00
C LEU A 54 6.62 -3.05 16.15
N PRO A 55 7.64 -2.41 16.78
CA PRO A 55 8.76 -1.83 16.06
C PRO A 55 9.47 -2.86 15.17
N VAL A 56 9.79 -2.46 13.95
CA VAL A 56 10.51 -3.29 12.97
C VAL A 56 11.85 -2.63 12.67
N PRO A 57 12.98 -3.36 12.79
CA PRO A 57 14.29 -2.83 12.47
C PRO A 57 14.51 -2.71 10.96
N ASP A 58 15.50 -1.91 10.57
CA ASP A 58 15.94 -1.78 9.17
C ASP A 58 14.85 -1.38 8.18
N LEU A 59 14.00 -0.42 8.56
CA LEU A 59 13.04 0.16 7.65
C LEU A 59 13.71 1.15 6.70
N MET A 60 13.20 1.15 5.48
CA MET A 60 13.59 2.08 4.42
C MET A 60 12.34 2.79 3.91
N MET A 61 12.46 4.11 3.73
CA MET A 61 11.49 4.89 2.94
C MET A 61 11.89 4.78 1.48
N VAL A 62 11.02 4.22 0.68
CA VAL A 62 11.22 4.03 -0.76
C VAL A 62 10.42 5.07 -1.51
N THR A 63 11.08 5.83 -2.37
CA THR A 63 10.44 6.75 -3.31
C THR A 63 10.37 6.09 -4.68
N ILE A 64 9.19 6.11 -5.27
CA ILE A 64 8.91 5.44 -6.54
C ILE A 64 8.33 6.48 -7.50
N GLU A 65 8.93 6.58 -8.68
CA GLU A 65 8.41 7.39 -9.78
C GLU A 65 7.50 6.54 -10.66
N LEU A 66 6.29 7.04 -10.91
CA LEU A 66 5.26 6.38 -11.68
C LEU A 66 4.92 7.17 -12.95
N PRO A 67 4.62 6.50 -14.08
CA PRO A 67 4.03 7.17 -15.24
C PRO A 67 2.62 7.66 -14.90
N SER A 68 2.18 8.74 -15.51
CA SER A 68 0.86 9.36 -15.24
C SER A 68 -0.26 8.87 -16.16
N GLU A 69 0.06 8.08 -17.17
CA GLU A 69 -0.84 7.82 -18.30
C GLU A 69 -1.72 6.58 -18.17
N SER A 70 -1.50 5.74 -17.16
CA SER A 70 -2.20 4.47 -16.99
C SER A 70 -2.72 4.31 -15.57
N GLN A 71 -3.81 5.02 -15.25
CA GLN A 71 -4.37 5.09 -13.91
C GLN A 71 -5.89 4.98 -13.92
N SER A 72 -6.44 4.13 -13.06
CA SER A 72 -7.85 4.08 -12.65
C SER A 72 -8.00 4.57 -11.22
N ARG A 73 -9.22 4.89 -10.82
CA ARG A 73 -9.53 5.36 -9.46
C ARG A 73 -10.81 4.69 -8.95
N ILE A 74 -10.79 4.30 -7.68
CA ILE A 74 -11.97 3.95 -6.90
C ILE A 74 -12.16 5.02 -5.85
N THR A 75 -13.37 5.55 -5.74
CA THR A 75 -13.74 6.55 -4.74
C THR A 75 -14.52 5.93 -3.59
N VAL A 76 -14.66 6.63 -2.48
CA VAL A 76 -15.48 6.18 -1.36
C VAL A 76 -16.94 5.95 -1.78
N ALA A 77 -17.44 6.72 -2.76
CA ALA A 77 -18.78 6.58 -3.28
C ALA A 77 -19.02 5.24 -4.02
N ASP A 78 -17.96 4.63 -4.52
CA ASP A 78 -18.01 3.33 -5.22
C ASP A 78 -18.00 2.14 -4.25
N LEU A 79 -17.83 2.40 -2.96
CA LEU A 79 -17.61 1.39 -1.93
C LEU A 79 -18.82 1.25 -1.00
N PRO A 80 -19.07 0.05 -0.44
CA PRO A 80 -20.09 -0.12 0.58
C PRO A 80 -19.75 0.67 1.83
N ALA A 81 -20.75 1.09 2.61
CA ALA A 81 -20.58 1.92 3.80
C ALA A 81 -19.58 1.33 4.82
N ALA A 82 -19.49 0.01 4.90
CA ALA A 82 -18.62 -0.70 5.84
C ALA A 82 -17.21 -1.02 5.27
N TRP A 83 -16.80 -0.42 4.17
CA TRP A 83 -15.53 -0.76 3.48
C TRP A 83 -14.28 -0.61 4.34
N ARG A 84 -14.30 0.27 5.35
CA ARG A 84 -13.18 0.48 6.28
C ARG A 84 -13.10 -0.57 7.39
N GLN A 85 -14.17 -1.29 7.65
CA GLN A 85 -14.19 -2.29 8.71
C GLN A 85 -13.30 -3.48 8.34
N TYR A 86 -12.67 -4.03 9.37
CA TYR A 86 -11.93 -5.28 9.23
C TYR A 86 -12.94 -6.42 9.31
N SER A 87 -13.26 -7.04 8.20
CA SER A 87 -14.18 -8.18 8.15
C SER A 87 -13.61 -9.29 7.27
N PHE A 88 -14.06 -10.53 7.51
CA PHE A 88 -13.70 -11.68 6.67
C PHE A 88 -14.23 -11.52 5.24
N GLU A 89 -15.34 -10.84 5.07
CA GLU A 89 -15.86 -10.44 3.75
C GLU A 89 -15.27 -9.09 3.39
N ASN A 90 -14.24 -9.10 2.57
CA ASN A 90 -13.55 -7.90 2.14
C ASN A 90 -13.97 -7.50 0.71
N PRO A 91 -14.95 -6.59 0.56
CA PRO A 91 -15.44 -6.19 -0.76
C PRO A 91 -14.37 -5.44 -1.57
N CYS A 92 -13.42 -4.81 -0.92
CA CYS A 92 -12.31 -4.12 -1.59
C CYS A 92 -11.36 -5.10 -2.28
N ALA A 93 -11.12 -6.27 -1.70
CA ALA A 93 -10.25 -7.28 -2.32
C ALA A 93 -10.82 -7.79 -3.65
N ALA A 94 -12.13 -7.99 -3.76
CA ALA A 94 -12.76 -8.39 -5.02
C ALA A 94 -12.58 -7.35 -6.13
N LEU A 95 -12.70 -6.06 -5.80
CA LEU A 95 -12.47 -4.95 -6.74
C LEU A 95 -11.01 -4.89 -7.19
N GLY A 96 -10.09 -5.00 -6.27
CA GLY A 96 -8.66 -4.99 -6.57
C GLY A 96 -8.23 -6.21 -7.39
N ASP A 97 -8.72 -7.40 -7.07
CA ASP A 97 -8.44 -8.63 -7.82
C ASP A 97 -8.95 -8.53 -9.26
N GLN A 98 -10.14 -7.96 -9.45
CA GLN A 98 -10.69 -7.72 -10.79
C GLN A 98 -9.82 -6.77 -11.60
N TRP A 99 -9.38 -5.65 -11.00
CA TRP A 99 -8.47 -4.72 -11.65
C TRP A 99 -7.13 -5.38 -12.02
N LEU A 100 -6.53 -6.15 -11.08
CA LEU A 100 -5.28 -6.89 -11.33
C LEU A 100 -5.42 -7.85 -12.50
N LYS A 101 -6.53 -8.59 -12.56
CA LYS A 101 -6.82 -9.58 -13.61
C LYS A 101 -7.04 -8.92 -14.97
N ASN A 102 -7.76 -7.82 -15.00
CA ASN A 102 -8.11 -7.15 -16.26
C ASN A 102 -6.91 -6.44 -16.90
N GLN A 103 -5.92 -6.03 -16.12
CA GLN A 103 -4.70 -5.34 -16.59
C GLN A 103 -4.98 -4.10 -17.46
N GLU A 104 -6.09 -3.42 -17.24
CA GLU A 104 -6.46 -2.24 -18.04
C GLU A 104 -5.57 -1.03 -17.73
N THR A 105 -5.16 -0.90 -16.47
CA THR A 105 -4.26 0.17 -16.03
C THR A 105 -3.15 -0.38 -15.13
N LEU A 106 -1.97 0.27 -15.21
CA LEU A 106 -0.84 -0.03 -14.33
C LEU A 106 -1.14 0.32 -12.89
N LEU A 107 -1.87 1.42 -12.66
CA LEU A 107 -2.09 2.04 -11.37
C LEU A 107 -3.58 2.03 -11.01
N LEU A 108 -3.86 1.78 -9.73
CA LEU A 108 -5.18 1.96 -9.14
C LEU A 108 -5.07 2.86 -7.91
N GLU A 109 -5.66 4.04 -7.99
CA GLU A 109 -5.78 4.95 -6.85
C GLU A 109 -7.01 4.57 -6.02
N VAL A 110 -6.82 4.38 -4.72
CA VAL A 110 -7.86 3.93 -3.78
C VAL A 110 -7.85 4.79 -2.52
N PRO A 111 -9.00 4.98 -1.85
CA PRO A 111 -9.01 5.71 -0.59
C PRO A 111 -8.27 4.92 0.49
N SER A 112 -7.56 5.63 1.36
CA SER A 112 -6.95 5.03 2.55
C SER A 112 -8.01 4.69 3.59
N ALA A 113 -7.95 3.50 4.17
CA ALA A 113 -8.80 3.14 5.30
C ALA A 113 -8.35 3.81 6.61
N VAL A 114 -7.10 4.29 6.67
CA VAL A 114 -6.53 4.99 7.82
C VAL A 114 -6.91 6.47 7.80
N VAL A 115 -6.73 7.13 6.64
CA VAL A 115 -7.08 8.53 6.41
C VAL A 115 -7.96 8.60 5.16
N ALA A 116 -9.27 8.60 5.32
CA ALA A 116 -10.22 8.44 4.22
C ALA A 116 -10.18 9.57 3.17
N GLN A 117 -9.61 10.72 3.51
CA GLN A 117 -9.44 11.86 2.61
C GLN A 117 -8.15 11.77 1.78
N GLU A 118 -7.28 10.82 2.08
CA GLU A 118 -6.03 10.57 1.36
C GLU A 118 -6.09 9.25 0.59
N HIS A 119 -5.16 9.06 -0.33
CA HIS A 119 -5.19 7.94 -1.26
C HIS A 119 -3.91 7.13 -1.21
N ASN A 120 -4.09 5.81 -1.30
CA ASN A 120 -3.05 4.88 -1.66
C ASN A 120 -3.03 4.67 -3.17
N VAL A 121 -1.89 4.33 -3.71
CA VAL A 121 -1.72 3.97 -5.12
C VAL A 121 -1.22 2.54 -5.19
N LEU A 122 -2.00 1.68 -5.79
CA LEU A 122 -1.64 0.29 -6.04
C LEU A 122 -0.96 0.19 -7.40
N ILE A 123 0.09 -0.62 -7.49
CA ILE A 123 0.81 -0.88 -8.74
C ILE A 123 0.61 -2.35 -9.09
N ASN A 124 0.17 -2.63 -10.32
CA ASN A 124 0.07 -3.99 -10.83
C ASN A 124 1.43 -4.46 -11.36
N PRO A 125 2.15 -5.34 -10.65
CA PRO A 125 3.50 -5.74 -11.05
C PRO A 125 3.53 -6.60 -12.32
N LEU A 126 2.39 -7.13 -12.76
CA LEU A 126 2.27 -7.94 -13.97
C LEU A 126 1.81 -7.13 -15.19
N HIS A 127 1.58 -5.84 -15.03
CA HIS A 127 1.15 -4.98 -16.13
C HIS A 127 2.30 -4.75 -17.13
N PRO A 128 2.04 -4.70 -18.46
CA PRO A 128 3.07 -4.47 -19.47
C PRO A 128 3.90 -3.19 -19.28
N LEU A 129 3.32 -2.14 -18.68
CA LEU A 129 4.02 -0.88 -18.41
C LEU A 129 4.83 -0.89 -17.09
N MET A 130 4.97 -2.02 -16.41
CA MET A 130 5.73 -2.09 -15.16
C MET A 130 7.20 -1.69 -15.32
N ASN A 131 7.76 -1.84 -16.52
CA ASN A 131 9.11 -1.38 -16.86
C ASN A 131 9.30 0.16 -16.78
N GLN A 132 8.23 0.93 -16.73
CA GLN A 132 8.26 2.40 -16.57
C GLN A 132 8.26 2.83 -15.09
N VAL A 133 8.01 1.92 -14.17
CA VAL A 133 8.07 2.17 -12.72
C VAL A 133 9.51 2.16 -12.27
N LYS A 134 9.94 3.20 -11.55
CA LYS A 134 11.34 3.36 -11.14
C LYS A 134 11.44 3.65 -9.64
N VAL A 135 12.25 2.88 -8.94
CA VAL A 135 12.70 3.25 -7.59
C VAL A 135 13.75 4.33 -7.76
N THR A 136 13.47 5.51 -7.24
CA THR A 136 14.37 6.68 -7.39
C THR A 136 15.16 6.96 -6.13
N ASP A 137 14.69 6.49 -4.97
CA ASP A 137 15.38 6.71 -3.72
C ASP A 137 15.02 5.63 -2.69
N VAL A 138 16.00 5.23 -1.88
CA VAL A 138 15.84 4.27 -0.78
C VAL A 138 16.66 4.76 0.39
N LEU A 139 15.99 5.34 1.40
CA LEU A 139 16.64 5.94 2.55
C LEU A 139 16.27 5.22 3.84
N PRO A 140 17.23 5.05 4.79
CA PRO A 140 16.92 4.57 6.12
C PRO A 140 15.82 5.42 6.77
N PHE A 141 14.86 4.76 7.41
CA PHE A 141 13.75 5.41 8.07
C PHE A 141 13.48 4.78 9.43
N MET A 142 13.22 5.60 10.43
CA MET A 142 12.83 5.16 11.75
C MET A 142 11.51 5.80 12.13
N ILE A 143 10.52 4.96 12.48
CA ILE A 143 9.25 5.44 13.02
C ILE A 143 9.50 5.97 14.43
N ASP A 144 8.97 7.15 14.73
CA ASP A 144 9.08 7.76 16.06
C ASP A 144 8.50 6.79 17.12
N GLN A 145 9.28 6.52 18.15
CA GLN A 145 8.91 5.57 19.20
C GLN A 145 7.61 5.93 19.91
N ARG A 146 7.24 7.20 19.96
CA ARG A 146 5.96 7.66 20.54
C ARG A 146 4.75 7.08 19.82
N MET A 147 4.88 6.64 18.59
CA MET A 147 3.82 5.98 17.85
C MET A 147 3.55 4.54 18.34
N TYR A 148 4.43 3.98 19.16
CA TYR A 148 4.31 2.63 19.75
C TYR A 148 4.01 2.67 21.26
N SER A 149 4.20 3.79 21.92
CA SER A 149 3.92 3.98 23.33
C SER A 149 2.46 4.35 23.54
N GLY A 150 1.63 3.41 23.92
CA GLY A 150 0.19 3.65 24.15
C GLY A 150 -0.51 2.55 24.91
N GLU A 151 0.19 1.47 25.30
CA GLU A 151 -0.39 0.43 26.15
C GLU A 151 0.50 0.20 27.36
N GLY A 152 0.11 0.74 28.51
CA GLY A 152 0.58 0.27 29.80
C GLY A 152 1.47 1.19 30.59
N GLU A 153 1.00 2.37 30.95
CA GLU A 153 1.28 3.01 32.24
C GLU A 153 0.01 3.73 32.69
N ALA A 154 -1.01 2.95 33.02
CA ALA A 154 -2.02 3.38 33.94
C ALA A 154 -1.59 2.85 35.32
N GLU A 155 -0.90 3.67 36.08
CA GLU A 155 -0.88 3.51 37.54
C GLU A 155 -2.26 3.85 38.13
#